data_f9f7f35e92c17a26d2511e6499a1a489
#
_entry.id   f9f7f35e92c17a26d2511e6499a1a489
#
_cell.length_a   1.000
_cell.length_b   1.000
_cell.length_c   1.000
_cell.angle_alpha   90.00
_cell.angle_beta   90.00
_cell.angle_gamma   90.00
#
_symmetry.space_group_name_H-M   'P 1'
#
loop_
_entity.id
_entity.type
_entity.pdbx_description
1 polymer ?
#
loop_
_entity_poly.entity_id
_entity_poly.type
_entity_poly.pdbx_seq_one_letter_code
_entity_poly.pdbx_strand_id
1 'polypeptide(L)'
;VDGIHPDDYGYTVWAKSIEKPILEILAKYGITCEKSPKPDTKKDWIEASSLTLCGKLMDTPNPYHRVDTVKYKGFTKSENGQVRMSSGISVAFKTNSSEIHVKTKYGTVVSFPTNTNGISARGYDLYIKKDGRWLFAGASAPSDKNLEAPVRLVSNMDDTMKECLLYLPLYSEEYSVQIGVDKGSVIEAIDNPFRYRVGIFGSSYTHGSSTS
;
A
#
# COMPACT_ATOMS: atom_id res chain seq x y z
N VAL A 1 -3.98 -15.69 18.11
CA VAL A 1 -4.04 -16.98 17.36
C VAL A 1 -5.30 -17.67 17.82
N ASP A 2 -6.18 -18.02 16.90
CA ASP A 2 -7.50 -18.65 17.19
C ASP A 2 -7.41 -20.16 17.53
N GLY A 3 -6.19 -20.71 17.55
CA GLY A 3 -5.92 -22.12 17.80
C GLY A 3 -6.25 -23.08 16.64
N ILE A 4 -6.71 -22.55 15.50
CA ILE A 4 -7.09 -23.34 14.32
C ILE A 4 -6.13 -23.02 13.16
N HIS A 5 -5.77 -21.77 12.97
CA HIS A 5 -4.89 -21.33 11.88
C HIS A 5 -3.45 -21.15 12.37
N PRO A 6 -2.45 -21.58 11.60
CA PRO A 6 -1.05 -21.31 11.92
C PRO A 6 -0.80 -19.79 11.93
N ASP A 7 0.00 -19.33 12.89
CA ASP A 7 0.60 -18.01 12.84
C ASP A 7 1.78 -17.98 11.86
N ASP A 8 2.45 -16.84 11.71
CA ASP A 8 3.60 -16.68 10.80
C ASP A 8 4.73 -17.69 11.09
N TYR A 9 4.93 -18.04 12.37
CA TYR A 9 5.87 -19.06 12.76
C TYR A 9 5.42 -20.45 12.31
N GLY A 10 4.14 -20.78 12.51
CA GLY A 10 3.53 -22.03 12.09
C GLY A 10 3.60 -22.22 10.56
N TYR A 11 3.31 -21.17 9.78
CA TYR A 11 3.49 -21.21 8.32
C TYR A 11 4.95 -21.39 7.91
N THR A 12 5.90 -20.77 8.62
CA THR A 12 7.33 -20.95 8.36
C THR A 12 7.78 -22.38 8.63
N VAL A 13 7.32 -23.00 9.71
CA VAL A 13 7.59 -24.41 10.04
C VAL A 13 7.00 -25.32 8.96
N TRP A 14 5.79 -25.05 8.55
CA TRP A 14 5.10 -25.81 7.50
C TRP A 14 5.84 -25.74 6.17
N ALA A 15 6.17 -24.55 5.71
CA ALA A 15 6.94 -24.35 4.49
C ALA A 15 8.27 -25.12 4.50
N LYS A 16 9.02 -25.04 5.61
CA LYS A 16 10.29 -25.78 5.76
C LYS A 16 10.10 -27.29 5.77
N SER A 17 8.99 -27.80 6.32
CA SER A 17 8.72 -29.24 6.38
C SER A 17 8.39 -29.84 5.02
N ILE A 18 7.77 -29.08 4.12
CA ILE A 18 7.39 -29.55 2.77
C ILE A 18 8.44 -29.22 1.69
N GLU A 19 9.39 -28.30 1.96
CA GLU A 19 10.41 -27.88 0.99
C GLU A 19 11.20 -29.09 0.45
N LYS A 20 11.77 -29.90 1.34
CA LYS A 20 12.58 -31.07 0.97
C LYS A 20 11.81 -32.11 0.15
N PRO A 21 10.61 -32.56 0.58
CA PRO A 21 9.79 -33.48 -0.23
C PRO A 21 9.44 -32.95 -1.62
N ILE A 22 9.13 -31.65 -1.73
CA ILE A 22 8.82 -31.01 -3.01
C ILE A 22 10.06 -31.03 -3.93
N LEU A 23 11.23 -30.64 -3.42
CA LEU A 23 12.47 -30.64 -4.19
C LEU A 23 12.85 -32.04 -4.67
N GLU A 24 12.65 -33.08 -3.85
CA GLU A 24 12.88 -34.48 -4.23
C GLU A 24 11.93 -34.96 -5.35
N ILE A 25 10.67 -34.52 -5.31
CA ILE A 25 9.71 -34.80 -6.38
C ILE A 25 10.12 -34.10 -7.67
N LEU A 26 10.42 -32.81 -7.62
CA LEU A 26 10.83 -32.03 -8.79
C LEU A 26 12.08 -32.57 -9.44
N ALA A 27 13.06 -33.00 -8.64
CA ALA A 27 14.30 -33.64 -9.14
C ALA A 27 14.03 -34.92 -9.95
N LYS A 28 13.00 -35.71 -9.59
CA LYS A 28 12.60 -36.91 -10.36
C LYS A 28 12.09 -36.57 -11.76
N TYR A 29 11.61 -35.37 -11.97
CA TYR A 29 11.15 -34.87 -13.26
C TYR A 29 12.21 -34.01 -13.98
N GLY A 30 13.46 -34.00 -13.49
CA GLY A 30 14.55 -33.22 -14.08
C GLY A 30 14.42 -31.70 -13.86
N ILE A 31 13.54 -31.27 -12.93
CA ILE A 31 13.36 -29.86 -12.58
C ILE A 31 14.31 -29.52 -11.42
N THR A 32 15.29 -28.68 -11.71
CA THR A 32 16.18 -28.10 -10.67
C THR A 32 15.63 -26.75 -10.22
N CYS A 33 15.33 -26.61 -8.93
CA CYS A 33 15.01 -25.33 -8.34
C CYS A 33 16.31 -24.71 -7.84
N GLU A 34 16.79 -23.69 -8.54
CA GLU A 34 17.82 -22.82 -7.96
C GLU A 34 17.19 -22.00 -6.85
N LYS A 35 17.87 -21.92 -5.69
CA LYS A 35 17.46 -20.98 -4.65
C LYS A 35 17.55 -19.59 -5.26
N SER A 36 16.44 -18.90 -5.34
CA SER A 36 16.45 -17.49 -5.69
C SER A 36 17.49 -16.77 -4.82
N PRO A 37 18.37 -15.96 -5.38
CA PRO A 37 19.30 -15.16 -4.59
C PRO A 37 18.50 -14.44 -3.51
N LYS A 38 19.02 -14.39 -2.28
CA LYS A 38 18.37 -13.61 -1.22
C LYS A 38 18.18 -12.20 -1.75
N PRO A 39 16.95 -11.67 -1.78
CA PRO A 39 16.72 -10.34 -2.31
C PRO A 39 17.61 -9.35 -1.55
N ASP A 40 18.26 -8.44 -2.25
CA ASP A 40 18.97 -7.32 -1.62
C ASP A 40 17.94 -6.57 -0.78
N THR A 41 18.13 -6.54 0.52
CA THR A 41 17.20 -5.88 1.45
C THR A 41 17.23 -4.36 1.31
N LYS A 42 18.16 -3.82 0.53
CA LYS A 42 18.26 -2.39 0.26
C LYS A 42 17.20 -1.99 -0.75
N LYS A 43 16.45 -0.96 -0.39
CA LYS A 43 15.42 -0.36 -1.26
C LYS A 43 15.83 1.06 -1.63
N ASP A 44 15.51 1.45 -2.85
CA ASP A 44 15.49 2.85 -3.25
C ASP A 44 14.11 3.42 -2.89
N TRP A 45 14.10 4.54 -2.16
CA TRP A 45 12.90 5.15 -1.62
C TRP A 45 12.59 6.45 -2.33
N ILE A 46 11.37 6.58 -2.83
CA ILE A 46 10.90 7.74 -3.58
C ILE A 46 9.66 8.30 -2.88
N GLU A 47 9.64 9.63 -2.69
CA GLU A 47 8.47 10.32 -2.13
C GLU A 47 7.30 10.24 -3.10
N ALA A 48 6.17 9.71 -2.66
CA ALA A 48 5.00 9.46 -3.50
C ALA A 48 4.42 10.75 -4.12
N SER A 49 4.60 11.90 -3.49
CA SER A 49 4.17 13.18 -4.03
C SER A 49 4.98 13.65 -5.25
N SER A 50 6.12 13.03 -5.53
CA SER A 50 6.87 13.26 -6.79
C SER A 50 6.32 12.45 -7.97
N LEU A 51 5.38 11.55 -7.72
CA LEU A 51 4.68 10.76 -8.71
C LEU A 51 3.28 11.36 -8.98
N THR A 52 2.42 10.67 -9.71
CA THR A 52 1.10 11.20 -10.07
C THR A 52 0.09 10.94 -8.97
N LEU A 53 -0.31 11.99 -8.25
CA LEU A 53 -1.41 11.92 -7.28
C LEU A 53 -2.75 12.03 -8.00
N CYS A 54 -3.64 11.04 -7.74
CA CYS A 54 -5.00 10.98 -8.25
C CYS A 54 -6.01 11.17 -7.10
N GLY A 55 -7.26 11.54 -7.43
CA GLY A 55 -8.33 11.64 -6.43
C GLY A 55 -8.33 12.94 -5.61
N LYS A 56 -7.45 13.87 -5.90
CA LYS A 56 -7.44 15.18 -5.22
C LYS A 56 -8.48 16.13 -5.83
N LEU A 57 -9.17 16.86 -4.95
CA LEU A 57 -10.11 17.92 -5.33
C LEU A 57 -9.39 19.24 -5.63
N MET A 58 -8.29 19.51 -4.92
CA MET A 58 -7.55 20.75 -4.98
C MET A 58 -6.09 20.55 -4.57
N ASP A 59 -5.24 21.50 -4.90
CA ASP A 59 -3.89 21.57 -4.36
C ASP A 59 -3.92 22.00 -2.89
N THR A 60 -3.07 21.39 -2.10
CA THR A 60 -2.97 21.60 -0.66
C THR A 60 -1.50 21.71 -0.25
N PRO A 61 -1.16 22.48 0.81
CA PRO A 61 0.24 22.57 1.27
C PRO A 61 0.87 21.22 1.63
N ASN A 62 0.09 20.31 2.22
CA ASN A 62 0.46 18.91 2.35
C ASN A 62 -0.19 18.13 1.20
N PRO A 63 0.59 17.46 0.33
CA PRO A 63 0.08 16.81 -0.88
C PRO A 63 -0.92 15.67 -0.59
N TYR A 64 -0.92 15.14 0.61
CA TYR A 64 -1.79 14.03 1.03
C TYR A 64 -3.10 14.49 1.69
N HIS A 65 -3.29 15.78 1.92
CA HIS A 65 -4.56 16.31 2.43
C HIS A 65 -5.59 16.45 1.31
N ARG A 66 -6.84 16.17 1.61
CA ARG A 66 -7.97 16.33 0.68
C ARG A 66 -8.40 17.79 0.53
N VAL A 67 -8.30 18.56 1.61
CA VAL A 67 -8.74 19.97 1.67
C VAL A 67 -7.67 20.84 2.32
N ASP A 68 -7.49 22.04 1.79
CA ASP A 68 -6.68 23.08 2.41
C ASP A 68 -7.46 23.75 3.57
N THR A 69 -7.24 23.26 4.78
CA THR A 69 -7.91 23.76 6.01
C THR A 69 -7.36 25.11 6.48
N VAL A 70 -6.28 25.61 5.89
CA VAL A 70 -5.77 26.97 6.15
C VAL A 70 -6.56 27.99 5.33
N LYS A 71 -6.82 27.68 4.07
CA LYS A 71 -7.59 28.51 3.14
C LYS A 71 -9.10 28.44 3.43
N TYR A 72 -9.62 27.25 3.71
CA TYR A 72 -11.06 27.01 3.93
C TYR A 72 -11.33 26.73 5.41
N LYS A 73 -11.77 27.76 6.13
CA LYS A 73 -11.92 27.77 7.61
C LYS A 73 -13.34 27.41 8.10
N GLY A 74 -14.19 26.83 7.26
CA GLY A 74 -15.58 26.51 7.62
C GLY A 74 -15.79 25.24 8.43
N PHE A 75 -14.75 24.45 8.66
CA PHE A 75 -14.82 23.16 9.33
C PHE A 75 -14.67 23.27 10.84
N THR A 76 -15.40 22.44 11.57
CA THR A 76 -15.17 22.23 13.00
C THR A 76 -13.80 21.56 13.24
N LYS A 77 -13.35 21.49 14.50
CA LYS A 77 -12.09 20.84 14.87
C LYS A 77 -12.04 19.37 14.40
N SER A 78 -13.15 18.64 14.57
CA SER A 78 -13.25 17.24 14.16
C SER A 78 -13.19 17.08 12.63
N GLU A 79 -13.96 17.88 11.91
CA GLU A 79 -13.99 17.86 10.45
C GLU A 79 -12.63 18.25 9.85
N ASN A 80 -11.94 19.23 10.44
CA ASN A 80 -10.56 19.57 10.05
C ASN A 80 -9.61 18.38 10.14
N GLY A 81 -9.75 17.54 11.16
CA GLY A 81 -8.99 16.30 11.28
C GLY A 81 -9.31 15.34 10.14
N GLN A 82 -10.59 15.14 9.86
CA GLN A 82 -11.05 14.18 8.84
C GLN A 82 -10.70 14.59 7.40
N VAL A 83 -10.83 15.87 7.04
CA VAL A 83 -10.52 16.33 5.68
C VAL A 83 -9.02 16.37 5.36
N ARG A 84 -8.16 16.22 6.37
CA ARG A 84 -6.72 16.05 6.19
C ARG A 84 -6.30 14.60 6.00
N MET A 85 -7.20 13.62 6.21
CA MET A 85 -6.93 12.22 5.91
C MET A 85 -6.97 11.96 4.41
N SER A 86 -6.27 10.93 3.94
CA SER A 86 -6.01 10.69 2.52
C SER A 86 -7.07 9.87 1.80
N SER A 87 -8.20 9.55 2.43
CA SER A 87 -9.25 8.72 1.84
C SER A 87 -9.61 9.16 0.41
N GLY A 88 -9.50 8.23 -0.55
CA GLY A 88 -9.77 8.48 -1.97
C GLY A 88 -8.59 9.05 -2.77
N ILE A 89 -7.46 9.35 -2.13
CA ILE A 89 -6.22 9.71 -2.82
C ILE A 89 -5.47 8.44 -3.19
N SER A 90 -4.93 8.39 -4.40
CA SER A 90 -4.07 7.31 -4.86
C SER A 90 -2.86 7.86 -5.62
N VAL A 91 -1.84 7.02 -5.77
CA VAL A 91 -0.58 7.32 -6.45
C VAL A 91 -0.45 6.42 -7.67
N ALA A 92 -0.34 7.01 -8.85
CA ALA A 92 -0.15 6.28 -10.10
C ALA A 92 1.32 6.37 -10.55
N PHE A 93 1.93 5.22 -10.81
CA PHE A 93 3.33 5.10 -11.22
C PHE A 93 3.57 3.83 -12.02
N LYS A 94 4.76 3.69 -12.59
CA LYS A 94 5.23 2.43 -13.18
C LYS A 94 6.58 2.03 -12.60
N THR A 95 6.82 0.73 -12.52
CA THR A 95 8.08 0.18 -12.01
C THR A 95 8.35 -1.22 -12.59
N ASN A 96 9.63 -1.59 -12.68
CA ASN A 96 10.07 -2.95 -12.99
C ASN A 96 10.55 -3.72 -11.74
N SER A 97 10.33 -3.17 -10.54
CA SER A 97 10.70 -3.82 -9.28
C SER A 97 9.99 -5.16 -9.09
N SER A 98 10.66 -6.12 -8.47
CA SER A 98 10.08 -7.40 -8.07
C SER A 98 9.30 -7.32 -6.75
N GLU A 99 9.54 -6.26 -5.97
CA GLU A 99 8.84 -5.98 -4.72
C GLU A 99 8.45 -4.51 -4.64
N ILE A 100 7.33 -4.23 -3.96
CA ILE A 100 6.91 -2.87 -3.64
C ILE A 100 6.66 -2.78 -2.14
N HIS A 101 7.29 -1.79 -1.52
CA HIS A 101 7.17 -1.45 -0.11
C HIS A 101 6.65 -0.03 0.06
N VAL A 102 6.08 0.25 1.23
CA VAL A 102 5.70 1.61 1.63
C VAL A 102 6.20 1.85 3.05
N LYS A 103 6.69 3.04 3.32
CA LYS A 103 6.88 3.55 4.67
C LYS A 103 6.31 4.96 4.77
N THR A 104 5.77 5.31 5.92
CA THR A 104 4.97 6.50 6.09
C THR A 104 5.35 7.22 7.36
N LYS A 105 5.45 8.54 7.27
CA LYS A 105 5.42 9.39 8.45
C LYS A 105 3.98 9.86 8.65
N TYR A 106 3.33 9.27 9.64
CA TYR A 106 1.96 9.62 9.98
C TYR A 106 1.88 10.88 10.86
N GLY A 107 0.80 11.62 10.69
CA GLY A 107 0.28 12.56 11.67
C GLY A 107 -0.72 11.87 12.59
N THR A 108 -1.98 12.23 12.48
CA THR A 108 -3.06 11.59 13.24
C THR A 108 -3.43 10.25 12.59
N VAL A 109 -3.44 9.18 13.38
CA VAL A 109 -4.00 7.88 13.02
C VAL A 109 -5.18 7.61 13.93
N VAL A 110 -6.37 7.42 13.34
CA VAL A 110 -7.57 7.13 14.12
C VAL A 110 -7.57 5.65 14.50
N SER A 111 -7.80 5.37 15.77
CA SER A 111 -7.98 4.02 16.28
C SER A 111 -9.47 3.71 16.41
N PHE A 112 -9.90 2.64 15.74
CA PHE A 112 -11.28 2.15 15.81
C PHE A 112 -11.29 0.76 16.46
N PRO A 113 -11.60 0.64 17.74
CA PRO A 113 -11.45 -0.65 18.45
C PRO A 113 -12.44 -1.72 18.01
N THR A 114 -13.54 -1.38 17.34
CA THR A 114 -14.65 -2.32 17.13
C THR A 114 -15.10 -2.48 15.67
N ASN A 115 -14.91 -1.49 14.80
CA ASN A 115 -15.53 -1.48 13.48
C ASN A 115 -14.59 -1.10 12.31
N THR A 116 -13.31 -0.94 12.59
CA THR A 116 -12.32 -0.60 11.55
C THR A 116 -11.01 -1.28 11.90
N ASN A 117 -10.50 -2.09 11.00
CA ASN A 117 -9.23 -2.77 11.21
C ASN A 117 -8.01 -1.89 10.86
N GLY A 118 -6.81 -2.40 11.13
CA GLY A 118 -5.57 -1.67 10.89
C GLY A 118 -5.33 -1.33 9.42
N ILE A 119 -5.78 -2.18 8.50
CA ILE A 119 -5.63 -1.95 7.06
C ILE A 119 -6.49 -0.75 6.64
N SER A 120 -7.75 -0.69 7.04
CA SER A 120 -8.61 0.45 6.74
C SER A 120 -8.10 1.75 7.37
N ALA A 121 -7.59 1.69 8.60
CA ALA A 121 -7.16 2.90 9.30
C ALA A 121 -5.86 3.50 8.74
N ARG A 122 -4.87 2.68 8.43
CA ARG A 122 -3.50 3.10 8.09
C ARG A 122 -2.83 2.26 7.01
N GLY A 123 -3.58 1.41 6.34
CA GLY A 123 -3.07 0.51 5.31
C GLY A 123 -3.13 1.09 3.92
N TYR A 124 -2.50 0.38 3.03
CA TYR A 124 -2.37 0.69 1.62
C TYR A 124 -2.89 -0.47 0.80
N ASP A 125 -3.59 -0.15 -0.30
CA ASP A 125 -4.04 -1.13 -1.28
C ASP A 125 -3.32 -0.88 -2.60
N LEU A 126 -2.64 -1.91 -3.11
CA LEU A 126 -1.93 -1.86 -4.37
C LEU A 126 -2.69 -2.61 -5.45
N TYR A 127 -2.84 -1.95 -6.58
CA TYR A 127 -3.33 -2.52 -7.83
C TYR A 127 -2.26 -2.46 -8.89
N ILE A 128 -2.20 -3.49 -9.74
CA ILE A 128 -1.31 -3.57 -10.91
C ILE A 128 -2.17 -3.73 -12.15
N LYS A 129 -1.83 -3.01 -13.21
CA LYS A 129 -2.56 -3.08 -14.48
C LYS A 129 -2.07 -4.25 -15.30
N LYS A 130 -2.98 -5.12 -15.70
CA LYS A 130 -2.74 -6.24 -16.59
C LYS A 130 -3.88 -6.34 -17.61
N ASP A 131 -3.55 -6.45 -18.88
CA ASP A 131 -4.51 -6.56 -19.97
C ASP A 131 -5.58 -5.43 -19.95
N GLY A 132 -5.13 -4.20 -19.67
CA GLY A 132 -5.99 -3.01 -19.61
C GLY A 132 -6.85 -2.89 -18.34
N ARG A 133 -6.77 -3.81 -17.39
CA ARG A 133 -7.55 -3.82 -16.14
C ARG A 133 -6.68 -3.69 -14.93
N TRP A 134 -7.16 -2.95 -13.92
CA TRP A 134 -6.55 -2.89 -12.61
C TRP A 134 -6.91 -4.12 -11.79
N LEU A 135 -5.91 -4.88 -11.38
CA LEU A 135 -6.08 -6.08 -10.56
C LEU A 135 -5.46 -5.83 -9.19
N PHE A 136 -6.18 -6.23 -8.15
CA PHE A 136 -5.66 -6.18 -6.78
C PHE A 136 -4.40 -7.04 -6.65
N ALA A 137 -3.33 -6.44 -6.14
CA ALA A 137 -2.03 -7.08 -6.00
C ALA A 137 -1.66 -7.35 -4.54
N GLY A 138 -2.11 -6.53 -3.62
CA GLY A 138 -1.85 -6.72 -2.20
C GLY A 138 -2.26 -5.53 -1.35
N ALA A 139 -2.43 -5.78 -0.06
CA ALA A 139 -2.67 -4.76 0.95
C ALA A 139 -1.79 -5.03 2.18
N SER A 140 -1.36 -3.98 2.85
CA SER A 140 -0.61 -4.09 4.10
C SER A 140 -0.71 -2.80 4.91
N ALA A 141 -0.53 -2.93 6.22
CA ALA A 141 -0.50 -1.82 7.15
C ALA A 141 0.65 -2.01 8.17
N PRO A 142 1.30 -0.94 8.64
CA PRO A 142 2.24 -1.04 9.73
C PRO A 142 1.51 -1.45 11.03
N SER A 143 2.25 -2.06 11.96
CA SER A 143 1.71 -2.41 13.27
C SER A 143 1.47 -1.15 14.13
N ASP A 144 0.54 -1.23 15.07
CA ASP A 144 0.29 -0.15 16.04
C ASP A 144 1.53 0.19 16.88
N LYS A 145 2.41 -0.79 17.07
CA LYS A 145 3.62 -0.63 17.87
C LYS A 145 4.75 0.08 17.13
N ASN A 146 4.70 0.07 15.80
CA ASN A 146 5.70 0.71 14.95
C ASN A 146 5.08 1.19 13.65
N LEU A 147 4.49 2.37 13.68
CA LEU A 147 3.80 2.99 12.54
C LEU A 147 4.75 3.39 11.40
N GLU A 148 6.02 3.66 11.70
CA GLU A 148 7.02 4.08 10.70
C GLU A 148 7.77 2.89 10.06
N ALA A 149 7.48 1.66 10.51
CA ALA A 149 8.10 0.48 9.91
C ALA A 149 7.68 0.34 8.44
N PRO A 150 8.64 0.06 7.54
CA PRO A 150 8.30 -0.28 6.17
C PRO A 150 7.41 -1.53 6.11
N VAL A 151 6.39 -1.48 5.27
CA VAL A 151 5.53 -2.63 4.99
C VAL A 151 5.67 -3.04 3.54
N ARG A 152 5.71 -4.35 3.29
CA ARG A 152 5.73 -4.92 1.95
C ARG A 152 4.30 -5.12 1.47
N LEU A 153 3.99 -4.63 0.29
CA LEU A 153 2.70 -4.78 -0.36
C LEU A 153 2.65 -6.00 -1.28
N VAL A 154 3.71 -6.20 -2.05
CA VAL A 154 3.81 -7.30 -3.02
C VAL A 154 5.27 -7.75 -3.15
N SER A 155 5.48 -9.00 -3.54
CA SER A 155 6.79 -9.59 -3.82
C SER A 155 6.71 -10.65 -4.90
N ASN A 156 7.87 -11.09 -5.39
CA ASN A 156 8.01 -12.14 -6.41
C ASN A 156 7.36 -11.79 -7.76
N MET A 157 7.32 -10.51 -8.11
CA MET A 157 6.95 -10.08 -9.44
C MET A 157 8.12 -10.29 -10.41
N ASP A 158 7.81 -10.38 -11.70
CA ASP A 158 8.83 -10.35 -12.75
C ASP A 158 9.48 -8.94 -12.86
N ASP A 159 10.50 -8.83 -13.69
CA ASP A 159 11.26 -7.58 -13.95
C ASP A 159 10.70 -6.75 -15.11
N THR A 160 9.51 -7.07 -15.61
CA THR A 160 8.85 -6.27 -16.63
C THR A 160 8.28 -4.98 -16.03
N MET A 161 8.13 -3.95 -16.87
CA MET A 161 7.54 -2.67 -16.44
C MET A 161 6.05 -2.83 -16.18
N LYS A 162 5.59 -2.47 -14.98
CA LYS A 162 4.21 -2.59 -14.52
C LYS A 162 3.64 -1.21 -14.16
N GLU A 163 2.45 -0.87 -14.66
CA GLU A 163 1.69 0.26 -14.15
C GLU A 163 1.04 -0.12 -12.81
N CYS A 164 1.20 0.72 -11.82
CA CYS A 164 0.75 0.54 -10.45
C CYS A 164 -0.16 1.67 -10.01
N LEU A 165 -1.16 1.35 -9.19
CA LEU A 165 -2.04 2.30 -8.53
C LEU A 165 -2.07 1.95 -7.03
N LEU A 166 -1.55 2.86 -6.21
CA LEU A 166 -1.47 2.71 -4.76
C LEU A 166 -2.50 3.61 -4.09
N TYR A 167 -3.54 3.03 -3.48
CA TYR A 167 -4.48 3.78 -2.65
C TYR A 167 -3.88 4.05 -1.27
N LEU A 168 -4.05 5.28 -0.82
CA LEU A 168 -3.61 5.74 0.49
C LEU A 168 -4.63 5.38 1.58
N PRO A 169 -4.23 5.42 2.87
CA PRO A 169 -5.07 5.05 4.00
C PRO A 169 -6.35 5.86 4.08
N LEU A 170 -7.39 5.27 4.69
CA LEU A 170 -8.68 5.92 4.81
C LEU A 170 -8.75 6.85 6.03
N TYR A 171 -8.16 6.45 7.17
CA TYR A 171 -8.34 7.12 8.46
C TYR A 171 -7.02 7.53 9.13
N SER A 172 -6.05 7.95 8.31
CA SER A 172 -4.81 8.56 8.78
C SER A 172 -4.47 9.81 7.99
N GLU A 173 -3.72 10.68 8.66
CA GLU A 173 -3.08 11.85 8.07
C GLU A 173 -1.62 11.49 7.79
N GLU A 174 -1.15 11.66 6.57
CA GLU A 174 0.21 11.39 6.15
C GLU A 174 0.98 12.71 5.94
N TYR A 175 2.21 12.76 6.46
CA TYR A 175 3.16 13.86 6.20
C TYR A 175 4.19 13.51 5.15
N SER A 176 4.49 12.23 4.99
CA SER A 176 5.37 11.69 3.97
C SER A 176 4.96 10.25 3.68
N VAL A 177 4.89 9.90 2.41
CA VAL A 177 4.66 8.53 1.94
C VAL A 177 5.79 8.19 1.00
N GLN A 178 6.61 7.22 1.34
CA GLN A 178 7.72 6.78 0.50
C GLN A 178 7.44 5.39 -0.05
N ILE A 179 7.57 5.25 -1.36
CA ILE A 179 7.47 3.97 -2.07
C ILE A 179 8.87 3.40 -2.21
N GLY A 180 9.07 2.18 -1.74
CA GLY A 180 10.33 1.45 -1.80
C GLY A 180 10.29 0.40 -2.90
N VAL A 181 11.28 0.45 -3.78
CA VAL A 181 11.50 -0.51 -4.86
C VAL A 181 12.85 -1.19 -4.71
N ASP A 182 13.10 -2.27 -5.40
CA ASP A 182 14.39 -2.94 -5.39
C ASP A 182 15.48 -1.97 -5.85
N LYS A 183 16.64 -2.06 -5.23
CA LYS A 183 17.75 -1.17 -5.55
C LYS A 183 18.11 -1.24 -7.04
N GLY A 184 18.14 -0.07 -7.68
CA GLY A 184 18.41 0.07 -9.12
C GLY A 184 17.22 -0.21 -10.02
N SER A 185 16.04 -0.52 -9.47
CA SER A 185 14.81 -0.59 -10.26
C SER A 185 14.34 0.80 -10.66
N VAL A 186 13.69 0.87 -11.81
CA VAL A 186 13.05 2.09 -12.30
C VAL A 186 11.72 2.30 -11.58
N ILE A 187 11.45 3.52 -11.16
CA ILE A 187 10.12 3.98 -10.74
C ILE A 187 9.87 5.36 -11.31
N GLU A 188 8.77 5.54 -12.02
CA GLU A 188 8.42 6.76 -12.74
C GLU A 188 6.94 7.08 -12.61
N ALA A 189 6.60 8.37 -12.64
CA ALA A 189 5.22 8.82 -12.76
C ALA A 189 4.61 8.36 -14.09
N ILE A 190 3.32 8.09 -14.10
CA ILE A 190 2.52 7.91 -15.31
C ILE A 190 1.44 9.00 -15.34
N ASP A 191 0.83 9.21 -16.51
CA ASP A 191 -0.33 10.08 -16.60
C ASP A 191 -1.49 9.57 -15.72
N ASN A 192 -2.34 10.50 -15.28
CA ASN A 192 -3.52 10.13 -14.49
C ASN A 192 -4.38 9.12 -15.28
N PRO A 193 -4.54 7.88 -14.77
CA PRO A 193 -5.22 6.83 -15.53
C PRO A 193 -6.75 7.01 -15.58
N PHE A 194 -7.31 7.97 -14.84
CA PHE A 194 -8.75 8.18 -14.74
C PHE A 194 -9.22 9.27 -15.70
N ARG A 195 -10.22 8.94 -16.51
CA ARG A 195 -10.85 9.87 -17.46
C ARG A 195 -11.75 10.90 -16.77
N TYR A 196 -12.37 10.51 -15.67
CA TYR A 196 -13.34 11.34 -14.96
C TYR A 196 -12.90 11.59 -13.52
N ARG A 197 -13.32 12.73 -12.99
CA ARG A 197 -13.25 13.04 -11.57
C ARG A 197 -14.64 12.91 -10.97
N VAL A 198 -14.78 12.13 -9.92
CA VAL A 198 -16.05 11.91 -9.22
C VAL A 198 -15.86 12.39 -7.77
N GLY A 199 -16.63 13.38 -7.37
CA GLY A 199 -16.72 13.82 -5.97
C GLY A 199 -17.87 13.11 -5.26
N ILE A 200 -17.58 12.42 -4.18
CA ILE A 200 -18.58 11.75 -3.36
C ILE A 200 -18.63 12.43 -1.99
N PHE A 201 -19.80 12.91 -1.62
CA PHE A 201 -20.03 13.58 -0.35
C PHE A 201 -20.98 12.74 0.50
N GLY A 202 -20.64 12.53 1.77
CA GLY A 202 -21.45 11.72 2.66
C GLY A 202 -20.89 11.65 4.08
N SER A 203 -21.40 10.70 4.84
CA SER A 203 -21.01 10.45 6.24
C SER A 203 -19.74 9.60 6.35
N SER A 204 -19.48 9.06 7.54
CA SER A 204 -18.39 8.13 7.82
C SER A 204 -18.36 6.90 6.91
N TYR A 205 -19.52 6.42 6.41
CA TYR A 205 -19.56 5.32 5.44
C TYR A 205 -18.90 5.71 4.11
N THR A 206 -19.14 6.93 3.63
CA THR A 206 -18.49 7.45 2.41
C THR A 206 -16.98 7.62 2.60
N HIS A 207 -16.54 7.93 3.83
CA HIS A 207 -15.12 8.00 4.19
C HIS A 207 -14.46 6.62 4.24
N GLY A 208 -15.22 5.54 4.36
CA GLY A 208 -14.75 4.16 4.43
C GLY A 208 -14.84 3.53 5.82
N SER A 209 -15.71 4.04 6.70
CA SER A 209 -15.94 3.40 8.01
C SER A 209 -16.48 1.98 7.84
N SER A 210 -15.98 1.06 8.66
CA SER A 210 -16.36 -0.36 8.65
C SER A 210 -15.99 -1.12 7.36
N THR A 211 -15.05 -0.61 6.58
CA THR A 211 -14.43 -1.38 5.50
C THR A 211 -13.30 -2.24 6.06
N SER A 212 -13.08 -3.39 5.47
CA SER A 212 -12.05 -4.36 5.85
C SER A 212 -11.22 -4.77 4.65
#